data_0e1d15cbc59577a4440aea816a4e0833
#
_entry.id   0e1d15cbc59577a4440aea816a4e0833
#
_cell.length_a   1.000
_cell.length_b   1.000
_cell.length_c   1.000
_cell.angle_alpha   90.00
_cell.angle_beta   90.00
_cell.angle_gamma   90.00
#
_symmetry.space_group_name_H-M   'P 1'
#
loop_
_entity.id
_entity.type
_entity.pdbx_description
1 polymer ?
#
loop_
_entity_poly.entity_id
_entity_poly.type
_entity_poly.pdbx_seq_one_letter_code
_entity_poly.pdbx_strand_id
1 'polypeptide(L)'
;MKIAFDIDGVLRRKDLGFLRLCLDLGIERTREALRMYDYAETEPILNPMLFATADDEIYVITNCMSKESAEVKRRWIRHFYGDRIKFLYVSVATTGWGKEYVDAVAKAKVDIMLQEGIEVYFDNDPAIIRVMRSLTDKIKFIKYGPWIEEYY
;
A
#
# COMPACT_ATOMS: atom_id res chain seq x y z
N MET A 1 -6.32 -11.63 -16.16
CA MET A 1 -5.94 -10.24 -15.81
C MET A 1 -5.08 -10.24 -14.56
N LYS A 2 -4.14 -9.32 -14.46
CA LYS A 2 -3.32 -9.10 -13.26
C LYS A 2 -3.76 -7.84 -12.54
N ILE A 3 -4.29 -8.01 -11.34
CA ILE A 3 -4.90 -6.95 -10.53
C ILE A 3 -4.09 -6.77 -9.25
N ALA A 4 -3.71 -5.54 -8.92
CA ALA A 4 -2.95 -5.26 -7.73
C ALA A 4 -3.65 -4.24 -6.81
N PHE A 5 -3.34 -4.33 -5.51
CA PHE A 5 -3.91 -3.48 -4.46
C PHE A 5 -2.79 -2.95 -3.56
N ASP A 6 -2.93 -1.70 -3.12
CA ASP A 6 -2.22 -1.26 -1.92
C ASP A 6 -2.87 -1.86 -0.68
N ILE A 7 -2.20 -1.82 0.46
CA ILE A 7 -2.72 -2.36 1.71
C ILE A 7 -3.40 -1.28 2.54
N ASP A 8 -2.63 -0.30 2.97
CA ASP A 8 -3.08 0.71 3.94
C ASP A 8 -4.10 1.67 3.31
N GLY A 9 -5.32 1.65 3.82
CA GLY A 9 -6.44 2.42 3.31
C GLY A 9 -7.22 1.74 2.18
N VAL A 10 -6.77 0.59 1.68
CA VAL A 10 -7.43 -0.19 0.61
C VAL A 10 -7.91 -1.53 1.14
N LEU A 11 -7.02 -2.42 1.50
CA LEU A 11 -7.36 -3.73 2.07
C LEU A 11 -7.55 -3.68 3.58
N ARG A 12 -6.86 -2.76 4.22
CA ARG A 12 -6.80 -2.56 5.65
C ARG A 12 -7.15 -1.13 6.01
N ARG A 13 -7.90 -0.96 7.10
CA ARG A 13 -8.20 0.37 7.63
C ARG A 13 -6.89 1.04 8.08
N LYS A 14 -6.64 2.25 7.59
CA LYS A 14 -5.54 3.08 8.06
C LYS A 14 -5.92 3.73 9.38
N ASP A 15 -5.21 3.40 10.46
CA ASP A 15 -5.40 4.07 11.74
C ASP A 15 -4.68 5.43 11.75
N LEU A 16 -5.45 6.45 11.43
CA LEU A 16 -4.95 7.82 11.34
C LEU A 16 -4.74 8.46 12.71
N GLY A 17 -5.54 8.07 13.71
CA GLY A 17 -5.36 8.56 15.08
C GLY A 17 -4.02 8.14 15.67
N PHE A 18 -3.65 6.90 15.43
CA PHE A 18 -2.36 6.37 15.83
C PHE A 18 -1.19 7.05 15.10
N LEU A 19 -1.31 7.26 13.80
CA LEU A 19 -0.29 7.95 13.01
C LEU A 19 -0.08 9.39 13.51
N ARG A 20 -1.18 10.08 13.85
CA ARG A 20 -1.14 11.42 14.42
C ARG A 20 -0.45 11.44 15.79
N LEU A 21 -0.81 10.51 16.66
CA LEU A 21 -0.17 10.37 17.97
C LEU A 21 1.34 10.20 17.85
N CYS A 22 1.81 9.37 16.92
CA CYS A 22 3.24 9.19 16.66
C CYS A 22 3.92 10.47 16.16
N LEU A 23 3.24 11.23 15.31
CA LEU A 23 3.73 12.52 14.83
C LEU A 23 3.81 13.54 15.96
N ASP A 24 2.79 13.65 16.78
CA ASP A 24 2.70 14.60 17.88
C ASP A 24 3.74 14.31 18.98
N LEU A 25 4.08 13.05 19.18
CA LEU A 25 5.10 12.62 20.14
C LEU A 25 6.53 12.65 19.61
N GLY A 26 6.74 12.95 18.34
CA GLY A 26 8.06 12.98 17.71
C GLY A 26 8.77 11.61 17.68
N ILE A 27 8.01 10.52 17.77
CA ILE A 27 8.53 9.16 17.95
C ILE A 27 8.75 8.49 16.60
N GLU A 28 9.72 8.94 15.84
CA GLU A 28 9.97 8.35 14.52
C GLU A 28 10.42 6.89 14.54
N ARG A 29 11.24 6.50 15.52
CA ARG A 29 11.71 5.10 15.67
C ARG A 29 10.65 4.15 16.23
N THR A 30 9.72 4.68 17.02
CA THR A 30 8.62 3.89 17.58
C THR A 30 7.50 3.70 16.56
N ARG A 31 7.45 4.53 15.53
CA ARG A 31 6.47 4.49 14.43
C ARG A 31 6.36 3.12 13.79
N GLU A 32 7.49 2.50 13.47
CA GLU A 32 7.50 1.20 12.80
C GLU A 32 7.06 0.08 13.73
N ALA A 33 7.59 0.05 14.95
CA ALA A 33 7.20 -0.94 15.95
C ALA A 33 5.70 -0.87 16.25
N LEU A 34 5.15 0.33 16.37
CA LEU A 34 3.74 0.55 16.63
C LEU A 34 2.86 0.24 15.40
N ARG A 35 3.32 0.52 14.18
CA ARG A 35 2.65 0.06 12.95
C ARG A 35 2.62 -1.45 12.85
N MET A 36 3.69 -2.12 13.25
CA MET A 36 3.77 -3.57 13.27
C MET A 36 2.79 -4.18 14.27
N TYR A 37 2.64 -3.56 15.45
CA TYR A 37 1.66 -3.95 16.45
C TYR A 37 0.22 -3.75 15.93
N ASP A 38 -0.05 -2.57 15.37
CA ASP A 38 -1.36 -2.24 14.79
C ASP A 38 -1.76 -3.21 13.67
N TYR A 39 -0.81 -3.67 12.86
CA TYR A 39 -1.08 -4.67 11.82
C TYR A 39 -1.59 -5.99 12.39
N ALA A 40 -1.05 -6.45 13.50
CA ALA A 40 -1.46 -7.71 14.12
C ALA A 40 -2.92 -7.70 14.60
N GLU A 41 -3.42 -6.52 14.99
CA GLU A 41 -4.74 -6.34 15.58
C GLU A 41 -5.83 -5.85 14.59
N THR A 42 -5.44 -5.53 13.35
CA THR A 42 -6.37 -4.92 12.39
C THR A 42 -6.98 -5.94 11.43
N GLU A 43 -8.31 -5.88 11.29
CA GLU A 43 -9.05 -6.71 10.33
C GLU A 43 -9.09 -6.08 8.93
N PRO A 44 -9.27 -6.92 7.88
CA PRO A 44 -9.44 -6.42 6.52
C PRO A 44 -10.78 -5.71 6.35
N ILE A 45 -10.80 -4.69 5.46
CA ILE A 45 -12.02 -3.96 5.09
C ILE A 45 -12.50 -4.29 3.67
N LEU A 46 -11.67 -4.96 2.89
CA LEU A 46 -11.98 -5.34 1.52
C LEU A 46 -11.50 -6.76 1.25
N ASN A 47 -12.35 -7.53 0.59
CA ASN A 47 -11.92 -8.80 0.01
C ASN A 47 -11.55 -8.59 -1.46
N PRO A 48 -10.27 -8.62 -1.83
CA PRO A 48 -9.84 -8.40 -3.21
C PRO A 48 -10.34 -9.48 -4.17
N MET A 49 -10.74 -10.64 -3.66
CA MET A 49 -11.32 -11.72 -4.46
C MET A 49 -12.67 -11.34 -5.10
N LEU A 50 -13.35 -10.31 -4.58
CA LEU A 50 -14.59 -9.80 -5.17
C LEU A 50 -14.37 -9.11 -6.53
N PHE A 51 -13.14 -8.69 -6.81
CA PHE A 51 -12.77 -8.00 -8.06
C PHE A 51 -12.12 -8.92 -9.09
N ALA A 52 -11.99 -10.20 -8.77
CA ALA A 52 -11.25 -11.15 -9.57
C ALA A 52 -12.05 -12.42 -9.84
N THR A 53 -11.82 -13.01 -10.99
CA THR A 53 -12.28 -14.36 -11.32
C THR A 53 -11.22 -15.41 -10.95
N ALA A 54 -11.50 -16.70 -11.16
CA ALA A 54 -10.56 -17.77 -10.91
C ALA A 54 -9.29 -17.67 -11.78
N ASP A 55 -9.41 -17.06 -12.96
CA ASP A 55 -8.30 -16.92 -13.93
C ASP A 55 -7.45 -15.68 -13.71
N ASP A 56 -7.88 -14.78 -12.83
CA ASP A 56 -7.12 -13.56 -12.52
C ASP A 56 -6.02 -13.82 -11.47
N GLU A 57 -4.88 -13.15 -11.64
CA GLU A 57 -3.82 -13.11 -10.66
C GLU A 57 -3.96 -11.86 -9.79
N ILE A 58 -3.92 -12.06 -8.48
CA ILE A 58 -4.06 -10.97 -7.51
C ILE A 58 -2.73 -10.70 -6.83
N TYR A 59 -2.36 -9.44 -6.81
CA TYR A 59 -1.13 -8.92 -6.20
C TYR A 59 -1.44 -7.93 -5.10
N VAL A 60 -0.55 -7.84 -4.14
CA VAL A 60 -0.40 -6.68 -3.27
C VAL A 60 0.92 -6.01 -3.62
N ILE A 61 0.90 -4.69 -3.81
CA ILE A 61 2.09 -3.87 -4.04
C ILE A 61 2.03 -2.68 -3.10
N THR A 62 2.92 -2.66 -2.13
CA THR A 62 2.91 -1.67 -1.05
C THR A 62 4.31 -1.13 -0.77
N ASN A 63 4.40 0.04 -0.11
CA ASN A 63 5.67 0.55 0.37
C ASN A 63 5.93 0.05 1.80
N CYS A 64 7.13 -0.47 2.03
CA CYS A 64 7.58 -0.93 3.35
C CYS A 64 8.88 -0.23 3.72
N MET A 65 8.93 0.31 4.95
CA MET A 65 10.09 1.04 5.44
C MET A 65 11.28 0.12 5.76
N SER A 66 11.01 -1.16 6.05
CA SER A 66 12.00 -2.16 6.42
C SER A 66 11.60 -3.56 5.99
N LYS A 67 12.54 -4.52 6.06
CA LYS A 67 12.25 -5.94 5.82
C LYS A 67 11.29 -6.50 6.88
N GLU A 68 11.41 -6.05 8.11
CA GLU A 68 10.53 -6.43 9.23
C GLU A 68 9.10 -5.98 8.96
N SER A 69 8.92 -4.75 8.52
CA SER A 69 7.61 -4.22 8.10
C SER A 69 7.02 -5.02 6.94
N ALA A 70 7.83 -5.36 5.94
CA ALA A 70 7.41 -6.20 4.83
C ALA A 70 6.93 -7.59 5.29
N GLU A 71 7.65 -8.20 6.23
CA GLU A 71 7.28 -9.52 6.76
C GLU A 71 5.98 -9.47 7.55
N VAL A 72 5.76 -8.44 8.37
CA VAL A 72 4.50 -8.25 9.09
C VAL A 72 3.31 -8.11 8.13
N LYS A 73 3.47 -7.29 7.09
CA LYS A 73 2.44 -7.11 6.05
C LYS A 73 2.17 -8.40 5.28
N ARG A 74 3.22 -9.14 4.94
CA ARG A 74 3.09 -10.44 4.26
C ARG A 74 2.31 -11.45 5.09
N ARG A 75 2.60 -11.56 6.39
CA ARG A 75 1.89 -12.44 7.31
C ARG A 75 0.43 -12.05 7.44
N TRP A 76 0.13 -10.77 7.52
CA TRP A 76 -1.23 -10.25 7.57
C TRP A 76 -2.02 -10.64 6.31
N ILE A 77 -1.45 -10.45 5.13
CA ILE A 77 -2.06 -10.86 3.86
C ILE A 77 -2.31 -12.38 3.83
N ARG A 78 -1.32 -13.16 4.21
CA ARG A 78 -1.45 -14.63 4.24
C ARG A 78 -2.51 -15.09 5.23
N HIS A 79 -2.59 -14.47 6.39
CA HIS A 79 -3.57 -14.82 7.42
C HIS A 79 -5.01 -14.62 6.95
N PHE A 80 -5.30 -13.50 6.31
CA PHE A 80 -6.67 -13.16 5.91
C PHE A 80 -7.06 -13.66 4.51
N TYR A 81 -6.10 -13.80 3.59
CA TYR A 81 -6.38 -14.11 2.19
C TYR A 81 -5.71 -15.39 1.68
N GLY A 82 -4.89 -16.04 2.49
CA GLY A 82 -4.17 -17.25 2.09
C GLY A 82 -3.04 -16.98 1.10
N ASP A 83 -2.66 -18.03 0.36
CA ASP A 83 -1.50 -17.97 -0.55
C ASP A 83 -1.86 -17.53 -2.00
N ARG A 84 -3.11 -17.22 -2.26
CA ARG A 84 -3.56 -16.80 -3.60
C ARG A 84 -3.07 -15.41 -3.99
N ILE A 85 -2.78 -14.56 -3.01
CA ILE A 85 -2.29 -13.20 -3.24
C ILE A 85 -0.78 -13.18 -3.26
N LYS A 86 -0.19 -12.69 -4.35
CA LYS A 86 1.24 -12.46 -4.47
C LYS A 86 1.60 -11.14 -3.80
N PHE A 87 2.51 -11.19 -2.84
CA PHE A 87 2.95 -10.03 -2.09
C PHE A 87 4.27 -9.48 -2.65
N LEU A 88 4.24 -8.23 -3.08
CA LEU A 88 5.39 -7.46 -3.53
C LEU A 88 5.47 -6.15 -2.75
N TYR A 89 6.67 -5.63 -2.57
CA TYR A 89 6.85 -4.34 -1.92
C TYR A 89 7.99 -3.55 -2.54
N VAL A 90 7.88 -2.24 -2.41
CA VAL A 90 8.95 -1.28 -2.68
C VAL A 90 9.42 -0.71 -1.35
N SER A 91 10.69 -0.32 -1.27
CA SER A 91 11.27 0.29 -0.08
C SER A 91 11.85 1.63 -0.47
N VAL A 92 11.10 2.68 -0.19
CA VAL A 92 11.49 4.05 -0.49
C VAL A 92 11.83 4.76 0.81
N ALA A 93 13.10 5.11 0.96
CA ALA A 93 13.62 5.87 2.09
C ALA A 93 13.74 7.34 1.67
N THR A 94 12.78 8.16 2.07
CA THR A 94 12.86 9.62 1.95
C THR A 94 12.71 10.27 3.32
N THR A 95 13.28 11.45 3.48
CA THR A 95 13.26 12.21 4.73
C THR A 95 11.99 13.04 4.88
N GLY A 96 10.82 12.54 4.51
CA GLY A 96 9.57 13.28 4.66
C GLY A 96 8.40 12.65 3.91
N TRP A 97 7.25 13.30 4.03
CA TRP A 97 5.98 12.85 3.44
C TRP A 97 5.54 13.75 2.27
N GLY A 98 6.41 14.64 1.82
CA GLY A 98 6.08 15.63 0.79
C GLY A 98 6.14 15.07 -0.63
N LYS A 99 6.25 15.99 -1.60
CA LYS A 99 6.27 15.70 -3.03
C LYS A 99 7.35 14.68 -3.42
N GLU A 100 8.54 14.79 -2.85
CA GLU A 100 9.66 13.87 -3.11
C GLU A 100 9.30 12.42 -2.74
N TYR A 101 8.67 12.23 -1.60
CA TYR A 101 8.17 10.92 -1.17
C TYR A 101 7.13 10.37 -2.14
N VAL A 102 6.12 11.18 -2.48
CA VAL A 102 5.05 10.80 -3.42
C VAL A 102 5.62 10.40 -4.77
N ASP A 103 6.51 11.21 -5.33
CA ASP A 103 7.13 10.95 -6.64
C ASP A 103 7.97 9.65 -6.60
N ALA A 104 8.76 9.44 -5.55
CA ALA A 104 9.61 8.27 -5.40
C ALA A 104 8.80 6.98 -5.21
N VAL A 105 7.77 7.00 -4.38
CA VAL A 105 6.89 5.84 -4.16
C VAL A 105 6.11 5.50 -5.43
N ALA A 106 5.53 6.50 -6.09
CA ALA A 106 4.78 6.31 -7.32
C ALA A 106 5.66 5.68 -8.41
N LYS A 107 6.87 6.22 -8.61
CA LYS A 107 7.82 5.68 -9.59
C LYS A 107 8.23 4.25 -9.27
N ALA A 108 8.60 3.95 -8.05
CA ALA A 108 9.02 2.60 -7.64
C ALA A 108 7.88 1.58 -7.80
N LYS A 109 6.66 1.95 -7.42
CA LYS A 109 5.47 1.10 -7.61
C LYS A 109 5.17 0.88 -9.10
N VAL A 110 5.21 1.91 -9.93
CA VAL A 110 4.98 1.78 -11.39
C VAL A 110 6.02 0.88 -12.03
N ASP A 111 7.29 1.02 -11.68
CA ASP A 111 8.36 0.19 -12.23
C ASP A 111 8.11 -1.30 -11.95
N ILE A 112 7.77 -1.66 -10.71
CA ILE A 112 7.49 -3.07 -10.37
C ILE A 112 6.18 -3.56 -11.00
N MET A 113 5.17 -2.72 -11.11
CA MET A 113 3.91 -3.06 -11.77
C MET A 113 4.09 -3.35 -13.26
N LEU A 114 4.88 -2.53 -13.95
CA LEU A 114 5.19 -2.76 -15.37
C LEU A 114 6.00 -4.04 -15.57
N GLN A 115 6.97 -4.30 -14.70
CA GLN A 115 7.77 -5.52 -14.73
C GLN A 115 6.91 -6.78 -14.55
N GLU A 116 5.93 -6.73 -13.64
CA GLU A 116 5.03 -7.85 -13.37
C GLU A 116 3.87 -7.97 -14.36
N GLY A 117 3.65 -6.95 -15.18
CA GLY A 117 2.54 -6.92 -16.14
C GLY A 117 1.18 -6.65 -15.49
N ILE A 118 1.16 -5.84 -14.44
CA ILE A 118 -0.08 -5.43 -13.77
C ILE A 118 -0.92 -4.57 -14.73
N GLU A 119 -2.22 -4.87 -14.81
CA GLU A 119 -3.16 -4.17 -15.69
C GLU A 119 -4.05 -3.18 -14.93
N VAL A 120 -4.36 -3.48 -13.66
CA VAL A 120 -5.22 -2.64 -12.81
C VAL A 120 -4.59 -2.53 -11.42
N TYR A 121 -4.56 -1.32 -10.87
CA TYR A 121 -4.04 -1.06 -9.52
C TYR A 121 -4.97 -0.15 -8.72
N PHE A 122 -5.23 -0.55 -7.48
CA PHE A 122 -6.07 0.17 -6.51
C PHE A 122 -5.21 0.80 -5.42
N ASP A 123 -5.39 2.10 -5.22
CA ASP A 123 -4.72 2.87 -4.16
C ASP A 123 -5.70 3.92 -3.60
N ASN A 124 -5.52 4.30 -2.35
CA ASN A 124 -6.36 5.34 -1.74
C ASN A 124 -5.75 6.74 -1.80
N ASP A 125 -4.47 6.86 -2.12
CA ASP A 125 -3.75 8.13 -2.15
C ASP A 125 -3.92 8.84 -3.50
N PRO A 126 -4.69 9.94 -3.55
CA PRO A 126 -4.92 10.66 -4.80
C PRO A 126 -3.65 11.32 -5.38
N ALA A 127 -2.70 11.71 -4.52
CA ALA A 127 -1.44 12.31 -4.97
C ALA A 127 -0.55 11.27 -5.65
N ILE A 128 -0.43 10.08 -5.07
CA ILE A 128 0.32 8.96 -5.66
C ILE A 128 -0.32 8.53 -6.99
N ILE A 129 -1.64 8.37 -7.03
CA ILE A 129 -2.36 8.00 -8.26
C ILE A 129 -2.13 9.03 -9.37
N ARG A 130 -2.17 10.31 -9.04
CA ARG A 130 -1.94 11.39 -10.03
C ARG A 130 -0.55 11.26 -10.67
N VAL A 131 0.48 11.04 -9.86
CA VAL A 131 1.85 10.85 -10.36
C VAL A 131 1.95 9.56 -11.18
N MET A 132 1.39 8.45 -10.70
CA MET A 132 1.39 7.18 -11.44
C MET A 132 0.76 7.32 -12.83
N ARG A 133 -0.38 8.01 -12.93
CA ARG A 133 -1.06 8.27 -14.21
C ARG A 133 -0.22 9.09 -15.18
N SER A 134 0.67 9.95 -14.67
CA SER A 134 1.61 10.70 -15.50
C SER A 134 2.78 9.88 -16.01
N LEU A 135 3.08 8.75 -15.37
CA LEU A 135 4.22 7.89 -15.68
C LEU A 135 3.90 6.81 -16.74
N THR A 136 2.66 6.36 -16.82
CA THR A 136 2.25 5.31 -17.76
C THR A 136 0.75 5.32 -18.03
N ASP A 137 0.37 4.95 -19.24
CA ASP A 137 -1.02 4.70 -19.66
C ASP A 137 -1.35 3.20 -19.77
N LYS A 138 -0.37 2.34 -19.52
CA LYS A 138 -0.52 0.88 -19.63
C LYS A 138 -1.26 0.24 -18.46
N ILE A 139 -1.38 0.95 -17.35
CA ILE A 139 -2.01 0.46 -16.12
C ILE A 139 -3.21 1.34 -15.81
N LYS A 140 -4.35 0.72 -15.53
CA LYS A 140 -5.53 1.43 -15.04
C LYS A 140 -5.41 1.66 -13.54
N PHE A 141 -5.25 2.91 -13.13
CA PHE A 141 -5.18 3.30 -11.73
C PHE A 141 -6.56 3.70 -11.22
N ILE A 142 -7.00 3.06 -10.13
CA ILE A 142 -8.30 3.29 -9.49
C ILE A 142 -8.08 3.83 -8.09
N LYS A 143 -8.61 5.01 -7.81
CA LYS A 143 -8.67 5.56 -6.46
C LYS A 143 -9.78 4.84 -5.70
N TYR A 144 -9.42 4.15 -4.61
CA TYR A 144 -10.35 3.39 -3.79
C TYR A 144 -10.03 3.54 -2.31
N GLY A 145 -11.04 3.73 -1.51
CA GLY A 145 -10.90 3.89 -0.07
C GLY A 145 -10.88 5.35 0.39
N PRO A 146 -11.03 5.59 1.68
CA PRO A 146 -11.03 6.93 2.25
C PRO A 146 -9.65 7.55 2.19
N TRP A 147 -9.64 8.87 1.97
CA TRP A 147 -8.45 9.69 2.04
C TRP A 147 -8.71 10.90 2.92
N ILE A 148 -7.82 11.18 3.85
CA ILE A 148 -7.89 12.33 4.74
C ILE A 148 -6.67 13.21 4.50
N GLU A 149 -6.86 14.37 3.88
CA GLU A 149 -5.80 15.32 3.51
C GLU A 149 -5.06 15.93 4.70
N GLU A 150 -5.67 15.91 5.88
CA GLU A 150 -5.15 16.52 7.11
C GLU A 150 -3.83 15.88 7.62
N TYR A 151 -3.39 14.78 7.03
CA TYR A 151 -2.20 14.03 7.47
C TYR A 151 -0.96 14.23 6.57
N TYR A 152 -1.07 15.11 5.59
CA TYR A 152 0.03 15.38 4.63
C TYR A 152 0.45 16.83 4.64
#